data_0d30e1e6304ebbc85486fa2a11f1cd28
#
_entry.id   0d30e1e6304ebbc85486fa2a11f1cd28
#
_cell.length_a   1.000
_cell.length_b   1.000
_cell.length_c   1.000
_cell.angle_alpha   90.00
_cell.angle_beta   90.00
_cell.angle_gamma   90.00
#
_symmetry.space_group_name_H-M   'P 1'
#
loop_
_entity.id
_entity.type
_entity.pdbx_description
1 polymer ?
#
loop_
_entity_poly.entity_id
_entity_poly.type
_entity_poly.pdbx_seq_one_letter_code
_entity_poly.pdbx_strand_id
1 'polypeptide(L)'
;WDRKNMRLLKTDQLIIENCLASVQSWCKKLGYEYKFVTQDLKWNLEFLSKNDVQLNCAFQNWAHLPKEGYDQIIYLDNDIFVFEDTGSPPIVDFGLVCRLGDQIQYAKHYCGNNSLWWNSGVVVMSQKRCRHLSNWMLDYIPRARELPLFRDLPREESLITEYCAKYKPTKLDPIWNTMPPQTPIPMYSDAKFIHLLGTSKLNTLLKCPKVIQKIIMKNIVVSEKITA
;
A
#
# COMPACT_ATOMS: atom_id res chain seq x y z
N TRP A 1 5.00 15.19 -25.99
CA TRP A 1 4.78 13.89 -25.28
C TRP A 1 5.31 12.77 -26.15
N ASP A 2 6.34 12.07 -25.68
CA ASP A 2 6.98 10.99 -26.39
C ASP A 2 6.08 9.74 -26.38
N ARG A 3 5.89 9.11 -27.56
CA ARG A 3 5.11 7.86 -27.74
C ARG A 3 5.57 6.74 -26.78
N LYS A 4 6.86 6.69 -26.44
CA LYS A 4 7.45 5.74 -25.50
C LYS A 4 6.90 5.93 -24.08
N ASN A 5 6.80 7.17 -23.63
CA ASN A 5 6.24 7.50 -22.30
C ASN A 5 4.75 7.19 -22.21
N MET A 6 3.98 7.46 -23.28
CA MET A 6 2.56 7.08 -23.32
C MET A 6 2.34 5.56 -23.27
N ARG A 7 3.19 4.78 -23.95
CA ARG A 7 3.10 3.32 -23.92
C ARG A 7 3.43 2.76 -22.53
N LEU A 8 4.42 3.31 -21.84
CA LEU A 8 4.78 2.92 -20.47
C LEU A 8 3.62 3.23 -19.49
N LEU A 9 3.02 4.42 -19.58
CA LEU A 9 1.87 4.80 -18.75
C LEU A 9 0.67 3.87 -18.97
N LYS A 10 0.37 3.51 -20.23
CA LYS A 10 -0.70 2.55 -20.55
C LYS A 10 -0.42 1.18 -19.95
N THR A 11 0.83 0.70 -20.01
CA THR A 11 1.22 -0.59 -19.42
C THR A 11 1.12 -0.56 -17.89
N ASP A 12 1.57 0.52 -17.25
CA ASP A 12 1.43 0.68 -15.80
C ASP A 12 -0.03 0.70 -15.36
N GLN A 13 -0.91 1.34 -16.13
CA GLN A 13 -2.35 1.33 -15.89
C GLN A 13 -2.94 -0.09 -15.97
N LEU A 14 -2.60 -0.85 -17.01
CA LEU A 14 -3.05 -2.24 -17.18
C LEU A 14 -2.55 -3.14 -16.03
N ILE A 15 -1.34 -2.90 -15.53
CA ILE A 15 -0.83 -3.62 -14.35
C ILE A 15 -1.67 -3.29 -13.12
N ILE A 16 -2.01 -2.03 -12.87
CA ILE A 16 -2.87 -1.61 -11.76
C ILE A 16 -4.26 -2.23 -11.88
N GLU A 17 -4.87 -2.20 -13.05
CA GLU A 17 -6.17 -2.82 -13.32
C GLU A 17 -6.14 -4.33 -13.00
N ASN A 18 -5.05 -5.02 -13.34
CA ASN A 18 -4.88 -6.42 -13.02
C ASN A 18 -4.68 -6.66 -11.50
N CYS A 19 -3.97 -5.78 -10.81
CA CYS A 19 -3.89 -5.80 -9.36
C CYS A 19 -5.28 -5.68 -8.71
N LEU A 20 -6.06 -4.69 -9.12
CA LEU A 20 -7.43 -4.48 -8.63
C LEU A 20 -8.33 -5.69 -8.91
N ALA A 21 -8.26 -6.26 -10.11
CA ALA A 21 -9.02 -7.47 -10.47
C ALA A 21 -8.64 -8.68 -9.59
N SER A 22 -7.35 -8.84 -9.27
CA SER A 22 -6.87 -9.90 -8.38
C SER A 22 -7.42 -9.75 -6.95
N VAL A 23 -7.46 -8.53 -6.42
CA VAL A 23 -8.05 -8.22 -5.11
C VAL A 23 -9.55 -8.49 -5.10
N GLN A 24 -10.28 -8.07 -6.14
CA GLN A 24 -11.73 -8.33 -6.26
C GLN A 24 -12.03 -9.83 -6.27
N SER A 25 -11.27 -10.60 -7.06
CA SER A 25 -11.40 -12.06 -7.14
C SER A 25 -11.15 -12.72 -5.79
N TRP A 26 -10.11 -12.30 -5.09
CA TRP A 26 -9.77 -12.77 -3.77
C TRP A 26 -10.86 -12.46 -2.72
N CYS A 27 -11.36 -11.21 -2.70
CA CYS A 27 -12.47 -10.83 -1.83
C CYS A 27 -13.72 -11.67 -2.07
N LYS A 28 -14.09 -11.87 -3.35
CA LYS A 28 -15.24 -12.71 -3.74
C LYS A 28 -15.07 -14.16 -3.25
N LYS A 29 -13.87 -14.74 -3.40
CA LYS A 29 -13.56 -16.12 -2.98
C LYS A 29 -13.71 -16.29 -1.46
N LEU A 30 -13.32 -15.29 -0.67
CA LEU A 30 -13.37 -15.35 0.79
C LEU A 30 -14.67 -14.79 1.40
N GLY A 31 -15.60 -14.30 0.58
CA GLY A 31 -16.82 -13.65 1.05
C GLY A 31 -16.60 -12.28 1.69
N TYR A 32 -15.50 -11.59 1.34
CA TYR A 32 -15.21 -10.26 1.84
C TYR A 32 -15.95 -9.19 1.06
N GLU A 33 -16.39 -8.14 1.74
CA GLU A 33 -16.86 -6.94 1.07
C GLU A 33 -15.66 -6.19 0.48
N TYR A 34 -15.75 -5.85 -0.81
CA TYR A 34 -14.73 -5.05 -1.51
C TYR A 34 -15.23 -3.63 -1.72
N LYS A 35 -14.44 -2.65 -1.28
CA LYS A 35 -14.68 -1.23 -1.54
C LYS A 35 -13.49 -0.61 -2.22
N PHE A 36 -13.71 -0.05 -3.40
CA PHE A 36 -12.71 0.77 -4.08
C PHE A 36 -13.03 2.25 -3.89
N VAL A 37 -12.11 2.96 -3.26
CA VAL A 37 -12.29 4.38 -2.95
C VAL A 37 -11.71 5.20 -4.09
N THR A 38 -12.60 5.87 -4.85
CA THR A 38 -12.21 6.73 -5.99
C THR A 38 -12.54 8.20 -5.75
N GLN A 39 -13.01 8.57 -4.57
CA GLN A 39 -13.52 9.91 -4.33
C GLN A 39 -12.41 10.94 -4.27
N ASP A 40 -12.51 11.94 -5.15
CA ASP A 40 -11.81 13.20 -5.00
C ASP A 40 -12.34 13.93 -3.77
N LEU A 41 -11.69 13.76 -2.64
CA LEU A 41 -11.90 14.67 -1.55
C LEU A 41 -11.32 16.04 -1.94
N LYS A 42 -12.18 17.02 -2.02
CA LYS A 42 -11.77 18.41 -2.07
C LYS A 42 -11.27 18.85 -0.69
N TRP A 43 -10.20 18.23 -0.25
CA TRP A 43 -9.49 18.75 0.92
C TRP A 43 -8.67 19.92 0.44
N ASN A 44 -8.99 21.09 0.96
CA ASN A 44 -8.17 22.26 0.79
C ASN A 44 -6.98 22.13 1.75
N LEU A 45 -6.06 21.21 1.44
CA LEU A 45 -4.83 21.06 2.19
C LEU A 45 -3.86 22.15 1.74
N GLU A 46 -4.13 23.39 2.17
CA GLU A 46 -3.34 24.59 1.84
C GLU A 46 -1.84 24.46 2.16
N PHE A 47 -1.50 23.52 3.05
CA PHE A 47 -0.12 23.24 3.44
C PHE A 47 0.61 22.30 2.46
N LEU A 48 -0.08 21.61 1.56
CA LEU A 48 0.53 20.81 0.51
C LEU A 48 0.71 21.67 -0.74
N SER A 49 1.96 21.78 -1.21
CA SER A 49 2.23 22.45 -2.47
C SER A 49 1.61 21.68 -3.64
N LYS A 50 1.46 22.32 -4.81
CA LYS A 50 0.98 21.63 -6.03
C LYS A 50 1.82 20.39 -6.41
N ASN A 51 3.05 20.32 -5.92
CA ASN A 51 3.96 19.19 -6.14
C ASN A 51 3.68 17.99 -5.21
N ASP A 52 2.84 18.15 -4.17
CA ASP A 52 2.51 17.13 -3.18
C ASP A 52 1.21 16.38 -3.50
N VAL A 53 0.77 16.37 -4.77
CA VAL A 53 -0.48 15.69 -5.20
C VAL A 53 -0.50 14.21 -4.79
N GLN A 54 0.64 13.52 -4.86
CA GLN A 54 0.73 12.11 -4.44
C GLN A 54 0.52 11.93 -2.93
N LEU A 55 1.08 12.83 -2.12
CA LEU A 55 0.84 12.84 -0.67
C LEU A 55 -0.63 13.09 -0.35
N ASN A 56 -1.25 14.02 -1.06
CA ASN A 56 -2.65 14.35 -0.89
C ASN A 56 -3.54 13.13 -1.16
N CYS A 57 -3.33 12.41 -2.26
CA CYS A 57 -4.07 11.18 -2.58
C CYS A 57 -3.88 10.09 -1.52
N ALA A 58 -2.65 9.87 -1.06
CA ALA A 58 -2.36 8.88 -0.02
C ALA A 58 -3.07 9.23 1.31
N PHE A 59 -3.05 10.50 1.72
CA PHE A 59 -3.72 10.93 2.95
C PHE A 59 -5.24 10.82 2.89
N GLN A 60 -5.83 11.10 1.73
CA GLN A 60 -7.27 10.98 1.53
C GLN A 60 -7.77 9.57 1.77
N ASN A 61 -7.01 8.55 1.36
CA ASN A 61 -7.36 7.16 1.57
C ASN A 61 -7.58 6.83 3.05
N TRP A 62 -6.72 7.34 3.94
CA TRP A 62 -6.82 7.08 5.38
C TRP A 62 -8.02 7.76 6.05
N ALA A 63 -8.45 8.89 5.52
CA ALA A 63 -9.63 9.60 6.02
C ALA A 63 -10.95 8.89 5.71
N HIS A 64 -10.97 8.05 4.65
CA HIS A 64 -12.16 7.33 4.17
C HIS A 64 -12.26 5.89 4.64
N LEU A 65 -11.38 5.46 5.52
CA LEU A 65 -11.50 4.13 6.10
C LEU A 65 -12.88 3.96 6.78
N PRO A 66 -13.52 2.78 6.64
CA PRO A 66 -14.82 2.52 7.24
C PRO A 66 -14.74 2.63 8.76
N LYS A 67 -15.63 3.43 9.34
CA LYS A 67 -15.63 3.69 10.79
C LYS A 67 -16.53 2.72 11.57
N GLU A 68 -17.42 2.01 10.88
CA GLU A 68 -18.41 1.10 11.49
C GLU A 68 -18.77 -0.06 10.57
N GLY A 69 -19.31 -1.12 11.13
CA GLY A 69 -19.93 -2.22 10.40
C GLY A 69 -19.04 -3.40 10.03
N TYR A 70 -17.79 -3.41 10.49
CA TYR A 70 -16.84 -4.49 10.16
C TYR A 70 -16.07 -4.95 11.39
N ASP A 71 -15.81 -6.25 11.51
CA ASP A 71 -14.97 -6.80 12.56
C ASP A 71 -13.47 -6.55 12.24
N GLN A 72 -13.11 -6.67 10.98
CA GLN A 72 -11.76 -6.47 10.48
C GLN A 72 -11.75 -5.71 9.17
N ILE A 73 -10.78 -4.83 9.02
CA ILE A 73 -10.52 -4.07 7.80
C ILE A 73 -9.13 -4.44 7.28
N ILE A 74 -9.06 -4.71 5.98
CA ILE A 74 -7.82 -4.92 5.27
C ILE A 74 -7.70 -3.79 4.25
N TYR A 75 -6.79 -2.86 4.53
CA TYR A 75 -6.45 -1.80 3.58
C TYR A 75 -5.37 -2.32 2.64
N LEU A 76 -5.56 -2.07 1.34
CA LEU A 76 -4.60 -2.42 0.29
C LEU A 76 -4.38 -1.23 -0.64
N ASP A 77 -3.13 -0.95 -0.98
CA ASP A 77 -2.81 -0.04 -2.07
C ASP A 77 -3.30 -0.62 -3.41
N ASN A 78 -3.54 0.24 -4.39
CA ASN A 78 -4.08 -0.14 -5.69
C ASN A 78 -3.08 -0.92 -6.58
N ASP A 79 -1.83 -1.03 -6.17
CA ASP A 79 -0.75 -1.74 -6.84
C ASP A 79 -0.34 -3.05 -6.11
N ILE A 80 -1.24 -3.57 -5.30
CA ILE A 80 -1.12 -4.89 -4.67
C ILE A 80 -1.73 -5.95 -5.57
N PHE A 81 -0.92 -6.93 -5.97
CA PHE A 81 -1.39 -8.15 -6.63
C PHE A 81 -1.57 -9.27 -5.61
N VAL A 82 -2.73 -9.94 -5.63
CA VAL A 82 -3.09 -11.05 -4.75
C VAL A 82 -3.10 -12.35 -5.54
N PHE A 83 -2.39 -13.38 -5.05
CA PHE A 83 -2.41 -14.69 -5.67
C PHE A 83 -3.72 -15.43 -5.40
N GLU A 84 -4.16 -16.22 -6.39
CA GLU A 84 -5.46 -16.91 -6.39
C GLU A 84 -5.70 -17.80 -5.16
N ASP A 85 -4.65 -18.49 -4.69
CA ASP A 85 -4.72 -19.40 -3.54
C ASP A 85 -4.43 -18.74 -2.19
N THR A 86 -4.45 -17.41 -2.16
CA THR A 86 -4.24 -16.66 -0.94
C THR A 86 -5.43 -16.83 0.01
N GLY A 87 -5.15 -17.28 1.24
CA GLY A 87 -6.13 -17.29 2.34
C GLY A 87 -6.30 -15.91 2.97
N SER A 88 -6.94 -15.87 4.14
CA SER A 88 -7.09 -14.65 4.94
C SER A 88 -5.79 -14.27 5.62
N PRO A 89 -5.45 -12.96 5.70
CA PRO A 89 -4.37 -12.52 6.57
C PRO A 89 -4.74 -12.79 8.05
N PRO A 90 -3.74 -12.78 8.95
CA PRO A 90 -3.99 -12.97 10.38
C PRO A 90 -4.98 -11.94 10.93
N ILE A 91 -5.88 -12.39 11.81
CA ILE A 91 -6.77 -11.51 12.56
C ILE A 91 -5.95 -10.85 13.68
N VAL A 92 -5.74 -9.55 13.59
CA VAL A 92 -4.96 -8.75 14.55
C VAL A 92 -5.65 -7.41 14.82
N ASP A 93 -5.40 -6.81 15.99
CA ASP A 93 -5.90 -5.47 16.28
C ASP A 93 -5.30 -4.44 15.31
N PHE A 94 -3.98 -4.56 15.02
CA PHE A 94 -3.26 -3.70 14.10
C PHE A 94 -2.01 -4.40 13.59
N GLY A 95 -1.90 -4.63 12.30
CA GLY A 95 -0.78 -5.35 11.69
C GLY A 95 -0.28 -4.73 10.40
N LEU A 96 1.04 -4.66 10.25
CA LEU A 96 1.75 -4.20 9.06
C LEU A 96 3.01 -5.01 8.82
N VAL A 97 3.53 -4.92 7.59
CA VAL A 97 4.85 -5.45 7.24
C VAL A 97 5.91 -4.36 7.41
N CYS A 98 7.01 -4.73 8.06
CA CYS A 98 8.17 -3.87 8.17
C CYS A 98 8.91 -3.81 6.83
N ARG A 99 9.23 -2.60 6.39
CA ARG A 99 10.06 -2.36 5.21
C ARG A 99 11.54 -2.47 5.59
N LEU A 100 12.33 -3.11 4.75
CA LEU A 100 13.78 -3.16 4.87
C LEU A 100 14.40 -1.98 4.10
N GLY A 101 15.55 -1.50 4.53
CA GLY A 101 16.30 -0.45 3.84
C GLY A 101 16.74 0.69 4.75
N ASP A 102 17.33 1.71 4.14
CA ASP A 102 17.96 2.84 4.86
C ASP A 102 16.96 3.68 5.66
N GLN A 103 15.67 3.64 5.30
CA GLN A 103 14.61 4.35 6.02
C GLN A 103 14.48 3.93 7.49
N ILE A 104 14.94 2.73 7.85
CA ILE A 104 14.96 2.26 9.26
C ILE A 104 15.78 3.20 10.14
N GLN A 105 16.84 3.81 9.60
CA GLN A 105 17.67 4.74 10.37
C GLN A 105 16.91 6.02 10.73
N TYR A 106 16.08 6.51 9.83
CA TYR A 106 15.19 7.65 10.13
C TYR A 106 14.18 7.29 11.22
N ALA A 107 13.54 6.11 11.12
CA ALA A 107 12.63 5.65 12.18
C ALA A 107 13.34 5.57 13.54
N LYS A 108 14.53 5.02 13.59
CA LYS A 108 15.33 4.94 14.82
C LYS A 108 15.70 6.32 15.37
N HIS A 109 16.09 7.23 14.49
CA HIS A 109 16.50 8.58 14.88
C HIS A 109 15.33 9.38 15.49
N TYR A 110 14.15 9.36 14.85
CA TYR A 110 13.02 10.19 15.25
C TYR A 110 12.04 9.52 16.22
N CYS A 111 11.91 8.19 16.14
CA CYS A 111 10.91 7.43 16.89
C CYS A 111 11.52 6.50 17.96
N GLY A 112 12.86 6.52 18.11
CA GLY A 112 13.60 5.72 19.09
C GLY A 112 14.27 4.48 18.52
N ASN A 113 15.34 4.01 19.18
CA ASN A 113 16.27 2.99 18.69
C ASN A 113 15.63 1.65 18.27
N ASN A 114 14.49 1.30 18.82
CA ASN A 114 13.77 0.06 18.51
C ASN A 114 12.68 0.25 17.43
N SER A 115 12.55 1.45 16.86
CA SER A 115 11.56 1.73 15.85
C SER A 115 11.91 1.09 14.53
N LEU A 116 10.87 0.60 13.84
CA LEU A 116 10.93 0.00 12.51
C LEU A 116 10.29 0.95 11.51
N TRP A 117 10.69 0.85 10.25
CA TRP A 117 10.01 1.53 9.17
C TRP A 117 8.87 0.67 8.64
N TRP A 118 7.65 1.20 8.63
CA TRP A 118 6.45 0.45 8.28
C TRP A 118 5.96 0.80 6.88
N ASN A 119 5.61 -0.22 6.11
CA ASN A 119 4.97 -0.02 4.82
C ASN A 119 3.46 0.02 4.99
N SER A 120 2.83 1.00 4.39
CA SER A 120 1.39 1.27 4.47
C SER A 120 0.55 0.53 3.42
N GLY A 121 1.17 -0.10 2.43
CA GLY A 121 0.45 -0.70 1.31
C GLY A 121 -0.43 -1.89 1.66
N VAL A 122 -0.15 -2.57 2.78
CA VAL A 122 -1.02 -3.60 3.36
C VAL A 122 -1.15 -3.35 4.85
N VAL A 123 -2.37 -3.05 5.30
CA VAL A 123 -2.67 -2.83 6.72
C VAL A 123 -3.88 -3.66 7.12
N VAL A 124 -3.70 -4.50 8.12
CA VAL A 124 -4.75 -5.32 8.71
C VAL A 124 -5.12 -4.73 10.07
N MET A 125 -6.39 -4.46 10.33
CA MET A 125 -6.78 -3.80 11.56
C MET A 125 -8.20 -4.16 12.02
N SER A 126 -8.41 -4.13 13.33
CA SER A 126 -9.74 -4.18 13.90
C SER A 126 -10.52 -2.90 13.56
N GLN A 127 -11.86 -2.95 13.64
CA GLN A 127 -12.72 -1.79 13.46
C GLN A 127 -12.36 -0.66 14.45
N LYS A 128 -12.07 -1.00 15.70
CA LYS A 128 -11.65 -0.04 16.71
C LYS A 128 -10.34 0.66 16.32
N ARG A 129 -9.39 -0.10 15.84
CA ARG A 129 -8.09 0.42 15.41
C ARG A 129 -8.21 1.28 14.15
N CYS A 130 -9.04 0.85 13.22
CA CYS A 130 -9.33 1.59 11.99
C CYS A 130 -9.88 2.99 12.31
N ARG A 131 -10.89 3.08 13.18
CA ARG A 131 -11.44 4.35 13.63
C ARG A 131 -10.40 5.24 14.31
N HIS A 132 -9.60 4.64 15.19
CA HIS A 132 -8.55 5.37 15.89
C HIS A 132 -7.48 5.92 14.93
N LEU A 133 -7.00 5.10 13.99
CA LEU A 133 -6.01 5.50 12.99
C LEU A 133 -6.55 6.60 12.07
N SER A 134 -7.78 6.44 11.56
CA SER A 134 -8.43 7.46 10.73
C SER A 134 -8.54 8.80 11.46
N ASN A 135 -9.01 8.82 12.70
CA ASN A 135 -9.12 10.05 13.49
C ASN A 135 -7.72 10.66 13.76
N TRP A 136 -6.75 9.83 14.13
CA TRP A 136 -5.38 10.30 14.33
C TRP A 136 -4.80 10.95 13.06
N MET A 137 -5.00 10.32 11.89
CA MET A 137 -4.55 10.88 10.61
C MET A 137 -5.24 12.22 10.33
N LEU A 138 -6.56 12.32 10.53
CA LEU A 138 -7.31 13.57 10.36
C LEU A 138 -6.78 14.70 11.25
N ASP A 139 -6.41 14.40 12.47
CA ASP A 139 -5.86 15.38 13.43
C ASP A 139 -4.44 15.82 13.07
N TYR A 140 -3.61 14.89 12.54
CA TYR A 140 -2.21 15.16 12.28
C TYR A 140 -1.88 15.60 10.85
N ILE A 141 -2.69 15.27 9.85
CA ILE A 141 -2.44 15.70 8.47
C ILE A 141 -2.27 17.23 8.37
N PRO A 142 -3.12 18.08 8.95
CA PRO A 142 -2.99 19.53 8.86
C PRO A 142 -1.69 20.08 9.45
N ARG A 143 -1.12 19.37 10.39
CA ARG A 143 0.12 19.74 11.11
C ARG A 143 1.25 18.71 10.96
N ALA A 144 1.21 17.91 9.89
CA ALA A 144 2.20 16.85 9.69
C ALA A 144 3.65 17.35 9.69
N ARG A 145 3.87 18.60 9.26
CA ARG A 145 5.22 19.22 9.29
C ARG A 145 5.76 19.49 10.70
N GLU A 146 4.92 19.46 11.71
CA GLU A 146 5.35 19.55 13.12
C GLU A 146 6.01 18.24 13.58
N LEU A 147 5.70 17.11 12.91
CA LEU A 147 6.31 15.83 13.19
C LEU A 147 7.71 15.76 12.57
N PRO A 148 8.78 15.56 13.38
CA PRO A 148 10.15 15.62 12.89
C PRO A 148 10.44 14.64 11.77
N LEU A 149 9.95 13.40 11.87
CA LEU A 149 10.16 12.38 10.84
C LEU A 149 9.49 12.77 9.51
N PHE A 150 8.26 13.28 9.56
CA PHE A 150 7.55 13.71 8.34
C PHE A 150 8.19 14.97 7.74
N ARG A 151 8.65 15.90 8.56
CA ARG A 151 9.31 17.13 8.09
C ARG A 151 10.56 16.81 7.26
N ASP A 152 11.37 15.87 7.70
CA ASP A 152 12.63 15.53 7.05
C ASP A 152 12.45 14.49 5.94
N LEU A 153 11.39 13.66 6.02
CA LEU A 153 11.02 12.69 5.02
C LEU A 153 9.50 12.72 4.78
N PRO A 154 9.01 13.68 3.97
CA PRO A 154 7.58 13.91 3.76
C PRO A 154 6.96 12.82 2.90
N ARG A 155 6.58 11.72 3.54
CA ARG A 155 5.91 10.55 2.96
C ARG A 155 4.79 10.09 3.88
N GLU A 156 3.78 9.47 3.32
CA GLU A 156 2.70 8.84 4.08
C GLU A 156 3.25 7.79 5.05
N GLU A 157 4.22 6.97 4.62
CA GLU A 157 4.89 5.99 5.47
C GLU A 157 5.56 6.62 6.71
N SER A 158 5.95 7.90 6.67
CA SER A 158 6.49 8.61 7.83
C SER A 158 5.43 8.79 8.91
N LEU A 159 4.22 9.20 8.53
CA LEU A 159 3.09 9.33 9.47
C LEU A 159 2.70 7.96 10.05
N ILE A 160 2.60 6.93 9.23
CA ILE A 160 2.34 5.57 9.70
C ILE A 160 3.43 5.10 10.66
N THR A 161 4.69 5.38 10.36
CA THR A 161 5.82 5.00 11.23
C THR A 161 5.75 5.71 12.57
N GLU A 162 5.42 7.00 12.61
CA GLU A 162 5.22 7.76 13.85
C GLU A 162 4.02 7.21 14.66
N TYR A 163 2.92 6.91 13.99
CA TYR A 163 1.78 6.25 14.63
C TYR A 163 2.18 4.89 15.23
N CYS A 164 2.90 4.08 14.48
CA CYS A 164 3.35 2.76 14.90
C CYS A 164 4.34 2.80 16.06
N ALA A 165 5.18 3.82 16.14
CA ALA A 165 6.08 4.02 17.29
C ALA A 165 5.30 4.15 18.60
N LYS A 166 4.14 4.81 18.55
CA LYS A 166 3.26 5.00 19.71
C LYS A 166 2.36 3.78 19.98
N TYR A 167 1.80 3.18 18.93
CA TYR A 167 0.72 2.19 19.05
C TYR A 167 1.13 0.75 18.72
N LYS A 168 2.42 0.50 18.49
CA LYS A 168 3.11 -0.79 18.37
C LYS A 168 2.29 -1.88 17.63
N PRO A 169 2.30 -1.89 16.31
CA PRO A 169 1.57 -2.89 15.53
C PRO A 169 2.17 -4.30 15.72
N THR A 170 1.35 -5.30 15.44
CA THR A 170 1.83 -6.65 15.18
C THR A 170 2.62 -6.66 13.88
N LYS A 171 3.85 -7.14 13.91
CA LYS A 171 4.65 -7.34 12.71
C LYS A 171 4.11 -8.52 11.94
N LEU A 172 3.55 -8.27 10.76
CA LEU A 172 3.13 -9.31 9.83
C LEU A 172 4.34 -9.94 9.13
N ASP A 173 4.18 -11.19 8.72
CA ASP A 173 5.16 -11.86 7.87
C ASP A 173 5.27 -11.11 6.52
N PRO A 174 6.48 -10.93 5.97
CA PRO A 174 6.70 -10.28 4.68
C PRO A 174 5.93 -10.90 3.50
N ILE A 175 5.47 -12.17 3.60
CA ILE A 175 4.64 -12.79 2.57
C ILE A 175 3.33 -12.03 2.33
N TRP A 176 2.82 -11.31 3.32
CA TRP A 176 1.61 -10.49 3.25
C TRP A 176 1.82 -9.12 2.61
N ASN A 177 3.05 -8.74 2.32
CA ASN A 177 3.39 -7.52 1.60
C ASN A 177 4.81 -7.65 1.02
N THR A 178 4.96 -8.56 0.06
CA THR A 178 6.23 -8.82 -0.61
C THR A 178 6.57 -7.66 -1.53
N MET A 179 7.67 -6.96 -1.26
CA MET A 179 8.06 -5.72 -1.92
C MET A 179 9.31 -5.90 -2.78
N PRO A 180 9.20 -6.09 -4.11
CA PRO A 180 10.37 -6.12 -4.97
C PRO A 180 11.07 -4.74 -5.03
N PRO A 181 12.40 -4.66 -5.02
CA PRO A 181 13.40 -5.71 -4.86
C PRO A 181 13.85 -5.95 -3.41
N GLN A 182 13.12 -5.42 -2.44
CA GLN A 182 13.54 -5.40 -1.02
C GLN A 182 13.38 -6.77 -0.34
N THR A 183 12.45 -7.59 -0.84
CA THR A 183 12.22 -8.92 -0.30
C THR A 183 13.21 -9.91 -0.93
N PRO A 184 13.89 -10.76 -0.13
CA PRO A 184 14.78 -11.80 -0.66
C PRO A 184 14.04 -12.77 -1.60
N ILE A 185 14.71 -13.19 -2.68
CA ILE A 185 14.12 -14.07 -3.71
C ILE A 185 13.45 -15.35 -3.13
N PRO A 186 14.04 -16.06 -2.17
CA PRO A 186 13.42 -17.27 -1.62
C PRO A 186 12.02 -17.05 -1.03
N MET A 187 11.70 -15.84 -0.56
CA MET A 187 10.39 -15.53 0.03
C MET A 187 9.28 -15.33 -1.00
N TYR A 188 9.61 -15.23 -2.28
CA TYR A 188 8.58 -15.05 -3.32
C TYR A 188 7.76 -16.31 -3.57
N SER A 189 8.27 -17.51 -3.25
CA SER A 189 7.51 -18.76 -3.39
C SER A 189 6.28 -18.80 -2.49
N ASP A 190 6.35 -18.16 -1.33
CA ASP A 190 5.31 -18.15 -0.31
C ASP A 190 4.51 -16.85 -0.28
N ALA A 191 4.87 -15.90 -1.17
CA ALA A 191 4.21 -14.61 -1.25
C ALA A 191 2.69 -14.76 -1.41
N LYS A 192 1.94 -14.05 -0.59
CA LYS A 192 0.48 -13.93 -0.66
C LYS A 192 0.08 -12.68 -1.42
N PHE A 193 0.76 -11.58 -1.14
CA PHE A 193 0.58 -10.30 -1.81
C PHE A 193 1.91 -9.82 -2.39
N ILE A 194 1.90 -9.30 -3.61
CA ILE A 194 3.03 -8.60 -4.25
C ILE A 194 2.70 -7.13 -4.35
N HIS A 195 3.53 -6.29 -3.79
CA HIS A 195 3.39 -4.83 -3.81
C HIS A 195 4.34 -4.22 -4.85
N LEU A 196 3.79 -3.72 -5.93
CA LEU A 196 4.56 -3.13 -7.04
C LEU A 196 4.92 -1.66 -6.76
N LEU A 197 5.76 -1.46 -5.73
CA LEU A 197 6.19 -0.13 -5.26
C LEU A 197 6.78 0.75 -6.37
N GLY A 198 6.59 2.07 -6.20
CA GLY A 198 7.25 3.08 -7.03
C GLY A 198 6.39 3.63 -8.16
N THR A 199 6.96 4.58 -8.91
CA THR A 199 6.26 5.35 -9.95
C THR A 199 6.00 4.56 -11.22
N SER A 200 6.84 3.58 -11.56
CA SER A 200 6.61 2.66 -12.70
C SER A 200 6.39 1.24 -12.20
N LYS A 201 5.18 0.74 -12.38
CA LYS A 201 4.78 -0.62 -12.00
C LYS A 201 5.48 -1.67 -12.87
N LEU A 202 5.64 -1.38 -14.16
CA LEU A 202 6.39 -2.24 -15.08
C LEU A 202 7.85 -2.41 -14.64
N ASN A 203 8.53 -1.32 -14.31
CA ASN A 203 9.93 -1.40 -13.87
C ASN A 203 10.07 -2.20 -12.57
N THR A 204 9.12 -2.10 -11.66
CA THR A 204 9.11 -2.90 -10.42
C THR A 204 8.79 -4.36 -10.71
N LEU A 205 7.81 -4.63 -11.57
CA LEU A 205 7.45 -5.99 -12.00
C LEU A 205 8.63 -6.71 -12.67
N LEU A 206 9.41 -6.01 -13.50
CA LEU A 206 10.60 -6.57 -14.16
C LEU A 206 11.70 -6.98 -13.18
N LYS A 207 11.69 -6.51 -11.94
CA LYS A 207 12.60 -6.93 -10.87
C LYS A 207 12.10 -8.17 -10.11
N CYS A 208 10.85 -8.58 -10.31
CA CYS A 208 10.32 -9.81 -9.74
C CYS A 208 10.91 -11.05 -10.44
N PRO A 209 10.88 -12.23 -9.81
CA PRO A 209 11.15 -13.50 -10.47
C PRO A 209 10.29 -13.70 -11.72
N LYS A 210 10.85 -14.37 -12.76
CA LYS A 210 10.15 -14.57 -14.05
C LYS A 210 8.78 -15.25 -13.93
N VAL A 211 8.62 -16.14 -12.95
CA VAL A 211 7.32 -16.79 -12.68
C VAL A 211 6.27 -15.76 -12.27
N ILE A 212 6.61 -14.84 -11.39
CA ILE A 212 5.72 -13.75 -10.94
C ILE A 212 5.36 -12.83 -12.10
N GLN A 213 6.38 -12.42 -12.89
CA GLN A 213 6.15 -11.61 -14.09
C GLN A 213 5.13 -12.28 -15.02
N LYS A 214 5.28 -13.59 -15.29
CA LYS A 214 4.37 -14.34 -16.15
C LYS A 214 2.94 -14.39 -15.60
N ILE A 215 2.78 -14.59 -14.29
CA ILE A 215 1.45 -14.63 -13.66
C ILE A 215 0.76 -13.27 -13.79
N ILE A 216 1.43 -12.19 -13.42
CA ILE A 216 0.86 -10.84 -13.46
C ILE A 216 0.59 -10.39 -14.91
N MET A 217 1.48 -10.70 -15.86
CA MET A 217 1.34 -10.30 -17.26
C MET A 217 0.33 -11.15 -18.06
N LYS A 218 0.07 -12.39 -17.63
CA LYS A 218 -0.84 -13.29 -18.34
C LYS A 218 -2.22 -12.69 -18.57
N ASN A 219 -2.76 -12.00 -17.59
CA ASN A 219 -4.09 -11.40 -17.65
C ASN A 219 -4.11 -10.10 -18.47
N ILE A 220 -2.97 -9.42 -18.61
CA ILE A 220 -2.86 -8.19 -19.41
C ILE A 220 -2.97 -8.51 -20.91
N VAL A 221 -2.35 -9.60 -21.37
CA VAL A 221 -2.38 -10.02 -22.78
C VAL A 221 -3.79 -10.45 -23.21
N VAL A 222 -4.61 -10.99 -22.31
CA VAL A 222 -5.99 -11.41 -22.59
C VAL A 222 -6.89 -10.19 -22.80
N SER A 223 -6.69 -9.10 -22.06
CA SER A 223 -7.50 -7.87 -22.21
C SER A 223 -7.24 -7.15 -23.54
N GLU A 224 -6.03 -7.19 -24.09
CA GLU A 224 -5.72 -6.60 -25.40
C GLU A 224 -6.38 -7.38 -26.58
N LYS A 225 -6.69 -8.67 -26.40
CA LYS A 225 -7.37 -9.49 -27.42
C LYS A 225 -8.90 -9.31 -27.45
N ILE A 226 -9.48 -8.77 -26.39
CA ILE A 226 -10.93 -8.52 -26.31
C ILE A 226 -11.30 -7.14 -26.89
N THR A 227 -10.33 -6.23 -27.00
CA THR A 227 -10.52 -4.85 -27.50
C THR A 227 -10.03 -4.64 -28.93
N ALA A 228 -9.57 -5.66 -29.63
CA ALA A 228 -9.18 -5.67 -31.04
C ALA A 228 -10.22 -6.42 -31.90
#